data_6e556754860712a986447dd72c1d1fe2
#
_entry.id   6e556754860712a986447dd72c1d1fe2
#
_cell.length_a   1.000
_cell.length_b   1.000
_cell.length_c   1.000
_cell.angle_alpha   90.00
_cell.angle_beta   90.00
_cell.angle_gamma   90.00
#
_symmetry.space_group_name_H-M   'P 1'
#
loop_
_entity.id
_entity.type
_entity.pdbx_description
1 polymer ?
#
loop_
_entity_poly.entity_id
_entity_poly.type
_entity_poly.pdbx_seq_one_letter_code
_entity_poly.pdbx_strand_id
1 'polypeptide(L)'
;ILRILKDAGCGIETNSLNEIKKAVEIGFKGEDIVFNGVMKTREDLEYAIAHDLYLINVDSLYELDMIDEISRAQKKVAHVCVRVEPNVPSATHPGLVTAFHAKSGIDLQQAEGAVRRILEMPYVQVRGLHMHVGDQVPESEPFAKATAVLVNESIRLEKLFGIKFDLINVGGGIPVPYKYDEENGDPLHDNMYAGINSKDFADAIIGEVQKWGEDKQICIEPGRKIPSSAAVMLSTIKCEKIKTNYDLEGNVQCHVDWKFCDAGYNVMADAQHYAWFFYIYNASRIAEPHDHYVKIAGPLCDGGDYYHMGVKGEEFLMPKDTTIDDVFVFLDAGAYSIESQTVYNCRARTAVVLIDKDGKDHLIRHADTYEDMVSYDIY
;
A
#
# COMPACT_ATOMS: atom_id res chain seq x y z
N ILE A 1 5.81 -13.40 6.04
CA ILE A 1 4.52 -13.19 5.35
C ILE A 1 4.58 -13.80 3.94
N LEU A 2 5.50 -13.38 3.04
CA LEU A 2 5.53 -13.84 1.65
C LEU A 2 5.57 -15.37 1.48
N ARG A 3 6.36 -16.07 2.31
CA ARG A 3 6.36 -17.55 2.31
C ARG A 3 5.01 -18.13 2.68
N ILE A 4 4.34 -17.55 3.68
CA ILE A 4 3.00 -17.98 4.11
C ILE A 4 2.00 -17.82 2.98
N LEU A 5 2.02 -16.69 2.28
CA LEU A 5 1.14 -16.44 1.14
C LEU A 5 1.42 -17.40 -0.02
N LYS A 6 2.70 -17.64 -0.34
CA LYS A 6 3.10 -18.62 -1.35
C LYS A 6 2.61 -20.01 -1.01
N ASP A 7 2.82 -20.45 0.24
CA ASP A 7 2.40 -21.77 0.71
C ASP A 7 0.87 -21.93 0.73
N ALA A 8 0.14 -20.81 0.83
CA ALA A 8 -1.31 -20.74 0.67
C ALA A 8 -1.78 -20.76 -0.80
N GLY A 9 -0.85 -20.78 -1.77
CA GLY A 9 -1.16 -20.81 -3.19
C GLY A 9 -1.48 -19.44 -3.81
N CYS A 10 -1.13 -18.34 -3.13
CA CYS A 10 -1.26 -17.00 -3.71
C CYS A 10 -0.15 -16.74 -4.72
N GLY A 11 -0.47 -16.00 -5.79
CA GLY A 11 0.53 -15.30 -6.59
C GLY A 11 1.06 -14.07 -5.85
N ILE A 12 1.95 -13.33 -6.51
CA ILE A 12 2.52 -12.10 -5.97
C ILE A 12 2.53 -11.00 -7.04
N GLU A 13 2.17 -9.80 -6.64
CA GLU A 13 2.34 -8.59 -7.43
C GLU A 13 3.62 -7.88 -7.02
N THR A 14 4.34 -7.30 -7.98
CA THR A 14 5.63 -6.65 -7.83
C THR A 14 5.68 -5.33 -8.61
N ASN A 15 6.42 -4.34 -8.09
CA ASN A 15 6.52 -3.00 -8.66
C ASN A 15 7.95 -2.60 -9.09
N SER A 16 8.92 -3.50 -8.91
CA SER A 16 10.32 -3.28 -9.27
C SER A 16 11.07 -4.58 -9.53
N LEU A 17 12.20 -4.48 -10.24
CA LEU A 17 13.13 -5.60 -10.43
C LEU A 17 13.55 -6.26 -9.11
N ASN A 18 13.81 -5.45 -8.09
CA ASN A 18 14.25 -5.98 -6.80
C ASN A 18 13.13 -6.73 -6.07
N GLU A 19 11.88 -6.33 -6.24
CA GLU A 19 10.74 -7.10 -5.73
C GLU A 19 10.56 -8.41 -6.49
N ILE A 20 10.75 -8.43 -7.82
CA ILE A 20 10.75 -9.68 -8.60
C ILE A 20 11.87 -10.61 -8.11
N LYS A 21 13.10 -10.11 -7.96
CA LYS A 21 14.23 -10.88 -7.43
C LYS A 21 13.92 -11.47 -6.06
N LYS A 22 13.36 -10.66 -5.15
CA LYS A 22 12.96 -11.10 -3.81
C LYS A 22 11.87 -12.18 -3.87
N ALA A 23 10.90 -12.05 -4.76
CA ALA A 23 9.87 -13.07 -4.97
C ALA A 23 10.49 -14.40 -5.44
N VAL A 24 11.39 -14.35 -6.42
CA VAL A 24 12.11 -15.53 -6.95
C VAL A 24 12.97 -16.19 -5.87
N GLU A 25 13.70 -15.42 -5.06
CA GLU A 25 14.49 -15.94 -3.93
C GLU A 25 13.64 -16.66 -2.88
N ILE A 26 12.40 -16.20 -2.67
CA ILE A 26 11.44 -16.86 -1.76
C ILE A 26 10.86 -18.12 -2.40
N GLY A 27 10.97 -18.28 -3.72
CA GLY A 27 10.58 -19.45 -4.48
C GLY A 27 9.25 -19.31 -5.24
N PHE A 28 8.76 -18.07 -5.49
CA PHE A 28 7.74 -17.86 -6.50
C PHE A 28 8.33 -18.15 -7.88
N LYS A 29 7.55 -18.77 -8.74
CA LYS A 29 7.91 -18.94 -10.13
C LYS A 29 7.43 -17.75 -10.95
N GLY A 30 7.96 -17.55 -12.17
CA GLY A 30 7.48 -16.49 -13.05
C GLY A 30 5.97 -16.53 -13.28
N GLU A 31 5.41 -17.73 -13.44
CA GLU A 31 3.97 -17.98 -13.61
C GLU A 31 3.08 -17.55 -12.41
N ASP A 32 3.69 -17.19 -11.29
CA ASP A 32 3.00 -16.70 -10.08
C ASP A 32 3.13 -15.18 -9.91
N ILE A 33 3.89 -14.49 -10.78
CA ILE A 33 4.29 -13.10 -10.58
C ILE A 33 3.60 -12.18 -11.57
N VAL A 34 2.92 -11.16 -11.06
CA VAL A 34 2.41 -10.01 -11.81
C VAL A 34 3.36 -8.83 -11.63
N PHE A 35 3.72 -8.16 -12.73
CA PHE A 35 4.60 -7.00 -12.69
C PHE A 35 3.87 -5.71 -13.03
N ASN A 36 3.75 -4.85 -12.03
CA ASN A 36 3.23 -3.49 -12.11
C ASN A 36 4.37 -2.44 -12.16
N GLY A 37 4.03 -1.20 -11.93
CA GLY A 37 4.94 -0.06 -11.86
C GLY A 37 4.79 0.90 -13.03
N VAL A 38 4.90 2.19 -12.73
CA VAL A 38 4.70 3.28 -13.69
C VAL A 38 5.96 3.63 -14.50
N MET A 39 7.09 3.05 -14.15
CA MET A 39 8.38 3.27 -14.80
C MET A 39 9.19 1.98 -14.77
N LYS A 40 8.87 1.07 -15.69
CA LYS A 40 9.68 -0.14 -15.88
C LYS A 40 10.83 0.20 -16.81
N THR A 41 12.05 -0.02 -16.35
CA THR A 41 13.25 0.15 -17.17
C THR A 41 13.44 -1.02 -18.13
N ARG A 42 14.33 -0.86 -19.10
CA ARG A 42 14.72 -1.98 -19.98
C ARG A 42 15.23 -3.19 -19.19
N GLU A 43 16.05 -2.96 -18.16
CA GLU A 43 16.58 -4.03 -17.30
C GLU A 43 15.46 -4.78 -16.56
N ASP A 44 14.47 -4.03 -16.01
CA ASP A 44 13.31 -4.63 -15.35
C ASP A 44 12.55 -5.56 -16.31
N LEU A 45 12.29 -5.08 -17.53
CA LEU A 45 11.54 -5.83 -18.55
C LEU A 45 12.34 -7.01 -19.10
N GLU A 46 13.64 -6.85 -19.31
CA GLU A 46 14.52 -7.96 -19.74
C GLU A 46 14.50 -9.10 -18.71
N TYR A 47 14.58 -8.77 -17.43
CA TYR A 47 14.50 -9.77 -16.36
C TYR A 47 13.11 -10.42 -16.27
N ALA A 48 12.05 -9.60 -16.35
CA ALA A 48 10.68 -10.07 -16.28
C ALA A 48 10.35 -11.07 -17.40
N ILE A 49 10.69 -10.72 -18.65
CA ILE A 49 10.44 -11.57 -19.81
C ILE A 49 11.33 -12.82 -19.80
N ALA A 50 12.61 -12.70 -19.35
CA ALA A 50 13.50 -13.84 -19.20
C ALA A 50 12.97 -14.90 -18.21
N HIS A 51 12.20 -14.48 -17.21
CA HIS A 51 11.63 -15.35 -16.17
C HIS A 51 10.19 -15.79 -16.43
N ASP A 52 9.65 -15.52 -17.64
CA ASP A 52 8.31 -15.93 -18.08
C ASP A 52 7.23 -15.52 -17.05
N LEU A 53 7.20 -14.22 -16.69
CA LEU A 53 6.22 -13.71 -15.72
C LEU A 53 4.79 -13.94 -16.20
N TYR A 54 3.91 -14.25 -15.23
CA TYR A 54 2.49 -14.49 -15.48
C TYR A 54 1.82 -13.34 -16.23
N LEU A 55 2.14 -12.10 -15.82
CA LEU A 55 1.54 -10.91 -16.39
C LEU A 55 2.44 -9.67 -16.19
N ILE A 56 2.51 -8.83 -17.22
CA ILE A 56 3.07 -7.47 -17.13
C ILE A 56 1.93 -6.48 -17.40
N ASN A 57 1.65 -5.62 -16.42
CA ASN A 57 0.67 -4.55 -16.58
C ASN A 57 1.35 -3.35 -17.29
N VAL A 58 1.04 -3.14 -18.55
CA VAL A 58 1.62 -2.09 -19.39
C VAL A 58 1.08 -0.74 -18.99
N ASP A 59 1.95 0.18 -18.57
CA ASP A 59 1.58 1.50 -18.06
C ASP A 59 1.66 2.62 -19.11
N SER A 60 2.36 2.39 -20.22
CA SER A 60 2.49 3.36 -21.32
C SER A 60 2.74 2.70 -22.67
N LEU A 61 2.45 3.45 -23.75
CA LEU A 61 2.75 2.99 -25.11
C LEU A 61 4.26 2.88 -25.38
N TYR A 62 5.08 3.68 -24.73
CA TYR A 62 6.54 3.58 -24.81
C TYR A 62 7.06 2.29 -24.19
N GLU A 63 6.50 1.91 -23.05
CA GLU A 63 6.83 0.63 -22.39
C GLU A 63 6.46 -0.57 -23.29
N LEU A 64 5.32 -0.49 -23.98
CA LEU A 64 4.89 -1.51 -24.91
C LEU A 64 5.89 -1.72 -26.05
N ASP A 65 6.50 -0.66 -26.55
CA ASP A 65 7.56 -0.76 -27.59
C ASP A 65 8.79 -1.50 -27.06
N MET A 66 9.19 -1.20 -25.82
CA MET A 66 10.31 -1.92 -25.20
C MET A 66 9.99 -3.41 -24.99
N ILE A 67 8.76 -3.73 -24.57
CA ILE A 67 8.32 -5.12 -24.38
C ILE A 67 8.41 -5.88 -25.71
N ASP A 68 7.94 -5.32 -26.83
CA ASP A 68 8.03 -5.97 -28.14
C ASP A 68 9.48 -6.22 -28.57
N GLU A 69 10.33 -5.19 -28.45
CA GLU A 69 11.76 -5.32 -28.76
C GLU A 69 12.45 -6.45 -27.97
N ILE A 70 12.25 -6.44 -26.65
CA ILE A 70 12.88 -7.41 -25.74
C ILE A 70 12.34 -8.82 -26.00
N SER A 71 11.03 -8.95 -26.15
CA SER A 71 10.36 -10.23 -26.42
C SER A 71 10.86 -10.86 -27.72
N ARG A 72 11.03 -10.04 -28.79
CA ARG A 72 11.64 -10.49 -30.07
C ARG A 72 13.07 -10.94 -29.88
N ALA A 73 13.88 -10.16 -29.16
CA ALA A 73 15.30 -10.48 -28.93
C ALA A 73 15.47 -11.78 -28.13
N GLN A 74 14.63 -11.97 -27.10
CA GLN A 74 14.66 -13.16 -26.25
C GLN A 74 13.89 -14.36 -26.86
N LYS A 75 13.07 -14.13 -27.88
CA LYS A 75 12.14 -15.13 -28.48
C LYS A 75 11.20 -15.74 -27.44
N LYS A 76 10.73 -14.91 -26.52
CA LYS A 76 9.81 -15.26 -25.44
C LYS A 76 8.53 -14.45 -25.55
N VAL A 77 7.40 -15.07 -25.25
CA VAL A 77 6.10 -14.39 -25.26
C VAL A 77 5.90 -13.65 -23.96
N ALA A 78 5.69 -12.34 -24.05
CA ALA A 78 5.25 -11.53 -22.92
C ALA A 78 3.71 -11.52 -22.85
N HIS A 79 3.15 -11.91 -21.70
CA HIS A 79 1.72 -11.80 -21.41
C HIS A 79 1.43 -10.45 -20.76
N VAL A 80 0.51 -9.67 -21.34
CA VAL A 80 0.28 -8.31 -20.89
C VAL A 80 -1.20 -8.01 -20.62
N CYS A 81 -1.47 -7.15 -19.63
CA CYS A 81 -2.68 -6.36 -19.54
C CYS A 81 -2.34 -4.90 -19.79
N VAL A 82 -3.23 -4.19 -20.46
CA VAL A 82 -3.07 -2.74 -20.64
C VAL A 82 -3.70 -2.04 -19.43
N ARG A 83 -2.88 -1.29 -18.69
CA ARG A 83 -3.37 -0.48 -17.57
C ARG A 83 -4.03 0.78 -18.09
N VAL A 84 -5.29 0.96 -17.75
CA VAL A 84 -6.08 2.12 -18.16
C VAL A 84 -6.59 2.90 -16.95
N GLU A 85 -6.75 4.21 -17.13
CA GLU A 85 -7.41 5.07 -16.17
C GLU A 85 -8.93 5.08 -16.47
N PRO A 86 -9.79 4.51 -15.61
CA PRO A 86 -11.23 4.42 -15.86
C PRO A 86 -11.97 5.72 -15.61
N ASN A 87 -11.34 6.79 -15.14
CA ASN A 87 -11.91 8.08 -14.79
C ASN A 87 -13.04 7.99 -13.74
N VAL A 88 -12.84 7.18 -12.73
CA VAL A 88 -13.78 6.99 -11.62
C VAL A 88 -13.21 7.60 -10.34
N PRO A 89 -13.82 8.65 -9.79
CA PRO A 89 -13.39 9.22 -8.51
C PRO A 89 -13.70 8.26 -7.35
N SER A 90 -12.94 8.34 -6.28
CA SER A 90 -13.14 7.58 -5.05
C SER A 90 -12.93 8.46 -3.82
N ALA A 91 -13.65 8.15 -2.74
CA ALA A 91 -13.58 8.86 -1.47
C ALA A 91 -12.38 8.36 -0.64
N THR A 92 -11.17 8.65 -1.11
CA THR A 92 -9.93 8.35 -0.37
C THR A 92 -9.02 9.57 -0.38
N HIS A 93 -7.89 9.50 0.34
CA HIS A 93 -6.91 10.59 0.35
C HIS A 93 -6.44 10.89 -1.08
N PRO A 94 -6.35 12.17 -1.50
CA PRO A 94 -5.99 12.54 -2.89
C PRO A 94 -4.70 11.89 -3.41
N GLY A 95 -3.71 11.68 -2.54
CA GLY A 95 -2.47 10.99 -2.90
C GLY A 95 -2.60 9.48 -3.11
N LEU A 96 -3.74 8.89 -2.80
CA LEU A 96 -4.02 7.46 -2.92
C LEU A 96 -5.01 7.13 -4.06
N VAL A 97 -5.57 8.14 -4.72
CA VAL A 97 -6.45 7.96 -5.90
C VAL A 97 -5.60 7.59 -7.11
N THR A 98 -5.98 6.52 -7.83
CA THR A 98 -5.26 6.06 -9.01
C THR A 98 -6.17 5.74 -10.21
N ALA A 99 -7.46 6.02 -10.10
CA ALA A 99 -8.44 5.82 -11.17
C ALA A 99 -9.03 7.13 -11.71
N PHE A 100 -8.48 8.28 -11.29
CA PHE A 100 -8.97 9.60 -11.66
C PHE A 100 -7.86 10.64 -11.54
N HIS A 101 -7.47 11.27 -12.66
CA HIS A 101 -6.37 12.24 -12.74
C HIS A 101 -5.04 11.73 -12.16
N ALA A 102 -4.74 10.45 -12.40
CA ALA A 102 -3.58 9.79 -11.84
C ALA A 102 -2.39 9.79 -12.81
N LYS A 103 -1.19 9.56 -12.26
CA LYS A 103 0.05 9.40 -13.07
C LYS A 103 0.17 8.02 -13.72
N SER A 104 -0.71 7.09 -13.40
CA SER A 104 -0.57 5.66 -13.75
C SER A 104 -1.54 5.27 -14.85
N GLY A 105 -1.05 4.44 -15.79
CA GLY A 105 -1.84 3.92 -16.90
C GLY A 105 -1.99 4.89 -18.05
N ILE A 106 -2.62 4.42 -19.11
CA ILE A 106 -2.97 5.24 -20.27
C ILE A 106 -4.44 5.68 -20.19
N ASP A 107 -4.78 6.71 -20.92
CA ASP A 107 -6.18 7.11 -21.07
C ASP A 107 -7.01 5.95 -21.65
N LEU A 108 -8.20 5.74 -21.16
CA LEU A 108 -9.10 4.67 -21.65
C LEU A 108 -9.27 4.71 -23.18
N GLN A 109 -9.33 5.92 -23.77
CA GLN A 109 -9.45 6.12 -25.21
C GLN A 109 -8.25 5.62 -26.01
N GLN A 110 -7.09 5.46 -25.38
CA GLN A 110 -5.88 4.93 -26.01
C GLN A 110 -5.82 3.39 -26.00
N ALA A 111 -6.71 2.73 -25.24
CA ALA A 111 -6.72 1.28 -25.10
C ALA A 111 -6.88 0.56 -26.46
N GLU A 112 -7.72 1.08 -27.36
CA GLU A 112 -7.86 0.54 -28.72
C GLU A 112 -6.55 0.60 -29.50
N GLY A 113 -5.85 1.72 -29.46
CA GLY A 113 -4.55 1.89 -30.13
C GLY A 113 -3.49 0.95 -29.57
N ALA A 114 -3.47 0.77 -28.23
CA ALA A 114 -2.56 -0.17 -27.58
C ALA A 114 -2.82 -1.62 -28.02
N VAL A 115 -4.07 -2.07 -27.95
CA VAL A 115 -4.45 -3.43 -28.35
C VAL A 115 -4.16 -3.67 -29.84
N ARG A 116 -4.51 -2.70 -30.72
CA ARG A 116 -4.18 -2.78 -32.16
C ARG A 116 -2.69 -2.99 -32.39
N ARG A 117 -1.82 -2.27 -31.68
CA ARG A 117 -0.36 -2.43 -31.77
C ARG A 117 0.09 -3.79 -31.27
N ILE A 118 -0.44 -4.27 -30.13
CA ILE A 118 -0.09 -5.58 -29.58
C ILE A 118 -0.42 -6.70 -30.57
N LEU A 119 -1.54 -6.62 -31.29
CA LEU A 119 -1.94 -7.63 -32.29
C LEU A 119 -0.98 -7.72 -33.48
N GLU A 120 -0.12 -6.73 -33.72
CA GLU A 120 0.93 -6.74 -34.71
C GLU A 120 2.28 -7.27 -34.18
N MET A 121 2.35 -7.54 -32.85
CA MET A 121 3.56 -7.97 -32.13
C MET A 121 3.57 -9.50 -31.97
N PRO A 122 4.50 -10.24 -32.64
CA PRO A 122 4.44 -11.71 -32.65
C PRO A 122 4.81 -12.38 -31.33
N TYR A 123 5.42 -11.63 -30.39
CA TYR A 123 5.85 -12.13 -29.09
C TYR A 123 5.20 -11.39 -27.92
N VAL A 124 4.10 -10.66 -28.16
CA VAL A 124 3.33 -10.02 -27.09
C VAL A 124 1.88 -10.50 -27.17
N GLN A 125 1.36 -11.00 -26.09
CA GLN A 125 -0.03 -11.48 -26.00
C GLN A 125 -0.81 -10.63 -25.00
N VAL A 126 -1.82 -9.92 -25.48
CA VAL A 126 -2.74 -9.22 -24.61
C VAL A 126 -3.73 -10.22 -24.00
N ARG A 127 -3.86 -10.19 -22.68
CA ARG A 127 -4.79 -11.05 -21.93
C ARG A 127 -6.03 -10.30 -21.44
N GLY A 128 -5.92 -9.00 -21.28
CA GLY A 128 -7.04 -8.18 -20.80
C GLY A 128 -6.62 -6.74 -20.48
N LEU A 129 -7.44 -6.11 -19.64
CA LEU A 129 -7.19 -4.78 -19.13
C LEU A 129 -6.90 -4.81 -17.61
N HIS A 130 -6.15 -3.83 -17.15
CA HIS A 130 -5.84 -3.62 -15.75
C HIS A 130 -6.26 -2.21 -15.31
N MET A 131 -6.66 -2.08 -14.06
CA MET A 131 -6.86 -0.82 -13.37
C MET A 131 -6.48 -0.95 -11.90
N HIS A 132 -6.35 0.20 -11.24
CA HIS A 132 -6.31 0.28 -9.78
C HIS A 132 -7.11 1.51 -9.36
N VAL A 133 -8.13 1.35 -8.49
CA VAL A 133 -9.03 2.45 -8.12
C VAL A 133 -8.35 3.43 -7.16
N GLY A 134 -7.58 2.91 -6.22
CA GLY A 134 -6.90 3.66 -5.18
C GLY A 134 -6.60 2.77 -3.99
N ASP A 135 -5.96 3.32 -2.95
CA ASP A 135 -5.76 2.62 -1.68
C ASP A 135 -6.76 3.12 -0.64
N GLN A 136 -7.15 2.27 0.29
CA GLN A 136 -8.06 2.61 1.39
C GLN A 136 -9.39 3.23 0.90
N VAL A 137 -10.06 2.58 -0.04
CA VAL A 137 -11.32 3.05 -0.63
C VAL A 137 -12.50 2.52 0.18
N PRO A 138 -13.23 3.39 0.91
CA PRO A 138 -14.23 2.95 1.89
C PRO A 138 -15.56 2.50 1.29
N GLU A 139 -15.78 2.69 0.00
CA GLU A 139 -17.04 2.43 -0.68
C GLU A 139 -16.90 1.36 -1.77
N SER A 140 -17.93 0.55 -1.99
CA SER A 140 -17.96 -0.47 -3.05
C SER A 140 -18.26 0.10 -4.44
N GLU A 141 -18.95 1.24 -4.49
CA GLU A 141 -19.43 1.85 -5.75
C GLU A 141 -18.28 2.21 -6.71
N PRO A 142 -17.15 2.82 -6.30
CA PRO A 142 -16.01 3.08 -7.18
C PRO A 142 -15.47 1.80 -7.82
N PHE A 143 -15.38 0.70 -7.08
CA PHE A 143 -14.93 -0.59 -7.61
C PHE A 143 -15.92 -1.13 -8.65
N ALA A 144 -17.22 -1.12 -8.37
CA ALA A 144 -18.24 -1.56 -9.33
C ALA A 144 -18.20 -0.72 -10.61
N LYS A 145 -18.17 0.62 -10.49
CA LYS A 145 -18.15 1.53 -11.64
C LYS A 145 -16.92 1.34 -12.51
N ALA A 146 -15.73 1.28 -11.88
CA ALA A 146 -14.49 1.11 -12.61
C ALA A 146 -14.41 -0.27 -13.28
N THR A 147 -14.87 -1.33 -12.60
CA THR A 147 -14.96 -2.66 -13.20
C THR A 147 -15.92 -2.68 -14.38
N ALA A 148 -17.07 -2.02 -14.27
CA ALA A 148 -18.02 -1.90 -15.39
C ALA A 148 -17.39 -1.18 -16.61
N VAL A 149 -16.60 -0.14 -16.39
CA VAL A 149 -15.85 0.54 -17.47
C VAL A 149 -14.90 -0.43 -18.17
N LEU A 150 -14.08 -1.18 -17.41
CA LEU A 150 -13.15 -2.14 -17.99
C LEU A 150 -13.87 -3.28 -18.72
N VAL A 151 -14.93 -3.81 -18.16
CA VAL A 151 -15.74 -4.89 -18.77
C VAL A 151 -16.35 -4.42 -20.10
N ASN A 152 -16.97 -3.24 -20.11
CA ASN A 152 -17.56 -2.68 -21.32
C ASN A 152 -16.51 -2.44 -22.42
N GLU A 153 -15.33 -1.90 -22.02
CA GLU A 153 -14.24 -1.68 -22.97
C GLU A 153 -13.65 -3.01 -23.46
N SER A 154 -13.51 -4.02 -22.60
CA SER A 154 -13.08 -5.36 -23.00
C SER A 154 -14.02 -5.98 -24.03
N ILE A 155 -15.33 -5.94 -23.79
CA ILE A 155 -16.35 -6.44 -24.73
C ILE A 155 -16.27 -5.68 -26.08
N ARG A 156 -16.09 -4.35 -26.04
CA ARG A 156 -15.93 -3.52 -27.23
C ARG A 156 -14.72 -3.92 -28.04
N LEU A 157 -13.56 -4.08 -27.39
CA LEU A 157 -12.30 -4.44 -28.04
C LEU A 157 -12.33 -5.88 -28.59
N GLU A 158 -12.88 -6.83 -27.84
CA GLU A 158 -13.09 -8.21 -28.33
C GLU A 158 -13.90 -8.23 -29.62
N LYS A 159 -15.00 -7.49 -29.66
CA LYS A 159 -15.85 -7.39 -30.85
C LYS A 159 -15.14 -6.69 -32.01
N LEU A 160 -14.39 -5.62 -31.73
CA LEU A 160 -13.71 -4.82 -32.74
C LEU A 160 -12.63 -5.61 -33.46
N PHE A 161 -11.83 -6.38 -32.71
CA PHE A 161 -10.65 -7.08 -33.21
C PHE A 161 -10.89 -8.57 -33.46
N GLY A 162 -12.03 -9.13 -33.10
CA GLY A 162 -12.28 -10.56 -33.22
C GLY A 162 -11.44 -11.42 -32.30
N ILE A 163 -11.01 -10.89 -31.15
CA ILE A 163 -10.18 -11.56 -30.15
C ILE A 163 -11.03 -11.92 -28.93
N LYS A 164 -10.41 -12.64 -27.98
CA LYS A 164 -10.96 -12.86 -26.64
C LYS A 164 -9.91 -12.57 -25.59
N PHE A 165 -10.31 -11.81 -24.60
CA PHE A 165 -9.55 -11.66 -23.36
C PHE A 165 -9.95 -12.78 -22.39
N ASP A 166 -9.02 -13.28 -21.62
CA ASP A 166 -9.25 -14.34 -20.64
C ASP A 166 -9.29 -13.82 -19.20
N LEU A 167 -8.75 -12.62 -18.94
CA LEU A 167 -8.70 -12.07 -17.60
C LEU A 167 -8.97 -10.55 -17.54
N ILE A 168 -9.28 -10.09 -16.34
CA ILE A 168 -9.32 -8.69 -15.94
C ILE A 168 -8.54 -8.55 -14.63
N ASN A 169 -7.69 -7.52 -14.52
CA ASN A 169 -7.01 -7.21 -13.27
C ASN A 169 -7.59 -5.91 -12.69
N VAL A 170 -8.19 -5.98 -11.53
CA VAL A 170 -8.90 -4.86 -10.90
C VAL A 170 -8.07 -4.17 -9.82
N GLY A 171 -6.80 -4.58 -9.65
CA GLY A 171 -5.91 -4.01 -8.65
C GLY A 171 -6.30 -4.36 -7.21
N GLY A 172 -5.92 -3.51 -6.29
CA GLY A 172 -6.19 -3.64 -4.86
C GLY A 172 -7.09 -2.53 -4.32
N GLY A 173 -6.74 -2.02 -3.13
CA GLY A 173 -7.42 -0.89 -2.52
C GLY A 173 -8.48 -1.25 -1.48
N ILE A 174 -8.62 -2.53 -1.15
CA ILE A 174 -9.55 -2.99 -0.11
C ILE A 174 -9.20 -2.32 1.22
N PRO A 175 -10.14 -1.62 1.86
CA PRO A 175 -9.86 -0.82 3.04
C PRO A 175 -9.63 -1.67 4.29
N VAL A 176 -8.90 -1.09 5.23
CA VAL A 176 -8.68 -1.60 6.59
C VAL A 176 -9.29 -0.62 7.56
N PRO A 177 -10.03 -1.06 8.57
CA PRO A 177 -10.51 -0.17 9.61
C PRO A 177 -9.33 0.21 10.52
N TYR A 178 -8.86 1.44 10.38
CA TYR A 178 -7.91 2.07 11.32
C TYR A 178 -8.62 2.79 12.45
N LYS A 179 -9.89 3.18 12.23
CA LYS A 179 -10.80 3.72 13.26
C LYS A 179 -11.97 2.77 13.46
N TYR A 180 -12.32 2.52 14.70
CA TYR A 180 -13.35 1.55 15.09
C TYR A 180 -14.53 2.17 15.82
N ASP A 181 -14.35 3.35 16.44
CA ASP A 181 -15.38 4.03 17.20
C ASP A 181 -15.93 5.23 16.44
N GLU A 182 -17.27 5.37 16.48
CA GLU A 182 -18.00 6.44 15.79
C GLU A 182 -17.85 7.82 16.47
N GLU A 183 -17.28 7.87 17.68
CA GLU A 183 -17.15 9.13 18.44
C GLU A 183 -16.06 10.05 17.90
N ASN A 184 -15.13 9.51 17.09
CA ASN A 184 -13.92 10.21 16.66
C ASN A 184 -13.88 10.58 15.17
N GLY A 185 -15.01 10.53 14.45
CA GLY A 185 -15.04 10.94 13.05
C GLY A 185 -16.38 10.68 12.35
N ASP A 186 -16.43 10.99 11.07
CA ASP A 186 -17.56 10.70 10.20
C ASP A 186 -17.24 9.45 9.36
N PRO A 187 -17.83 8.28 9.67
CA PRO A 187 -17.58 7.03 8.96
C PRO A 187 -17.86 7.09 7.46
N LEU A 188 -18.66 8.05 7.00
CA LEU A 188 -19.03 8.21 5.60
C LEU A 188 -18.00 9.04 4.80
N HIS A 189 -17.20 9.87 5.47
CA HIS A 189 -16.29 10.79 4.80
C HIS A 189 -14.82 10.65 5.24
N ASP A 190 -14.55 9.79 6.22
CA ASP A 190 -13.19 9.50 6.69
C ASP A 190 -12.76 8.12 6.22
N ASN A 191 -11.80 8.08 5.30
CA ASN A 191 -11.27 6.83 4.75
C ASN A 191 -10.52 5.94 5.76
N MET A 192 -10.31 6.40 7.00
CA MET A 192 -9.76 5.58 8.08
C MET A 192 -10.79 4.58 8.63
N TYR A 193 -12.08 4.76 8.33
CA TYR A 193 -13.09 3.73 8.55
C TYR A 193 -13.18 2.84 7.32
N ALA A 194 -13.20 1.52 7.50
CA ALA A 194 -13.52 0.61 6.41
C ALA A 194 -15.03 0.52 6.25
N GLY A 195 -15.60 1.33 5.36
CA GLY A 195 -17.04 1.29 5.06
C GLY A 195 -17.48 -0.03 4.40
N ILE A 196 -16.53 -0.79 3.84
CA ILE A 196 -16.77 -2.09 3.19
C ILE A 196 -15.81 -3.16 3.70
N ASN A 197 -16.23 -4.40 3.62
CA ASN A 197 -15.39 -5.57 3.88
C ASN A 197 -14.97 -6.27 2.57
N SER A 198 -14.19 -7.34 2.67
CA SER A 198 -13.70 -8.09 1.50
C SER A 198 -14.83 -8.73 0.68
N LYS A 199 -15.97 -9.05 1.29
CA LYS A 199 -17.13 -9.60 0.58
C LYS A 199 -17.82 -8.51 -0.27
N ASP A 200 -18.01 -7.32 0.30
CA ASP A 200 -18.61 -6.19 -0.43
C ASP A 200 -17.75 -5.81 -1.64
N PHE A 201 -16.42 -5.81 -1.48
CA PHE A 201 -15.47 -5.63 -2.57
C PHE A 201 -15.63 -6.71 -3.65
N ALA A 202 -15.66 -7.99 -3.24
CA ALA A 202 -15.80 -9.10 -4.17
C ALA A 202 -17.15 -9.05 -4.92
N ASP A 203 -18.25 -8.81 -4.22
CA ASP A 203 -19.60 -8.73 -4.82
C ASP A 203 -19.69 -7.59 -5.86
N ALA A 204 -19.07 -6.43 -5.57
CA ALA A 204 -19.03 -5.30 -6.49
C ALA A 204 -18.32 -5.63 -7.80
N ILE A 205 -17.24 -6.39 -7.75
CA ILE A 205 -16.45 -6.78 -8.93
C ILE A 205 -17.10 -7.94 -9.67
N ILE A 206 -17.45 -9.00 -8.96
CA ILE A 206 -17.99 -10.23 -9.56
C ILE A 206 -19.29 -9.91 -10.31
N GLY A 207 -20.18 -9.08 -9.74
CA GLY A 207 -21.44 -8.70 -10.38
C GLY A 207 -21.26 -8.00 -11.73
N GLU A 208 -20.17 -7.27 -11.92
CA GLU A 208 -19.84 -6.62 -13.19
C GLU A 208 -19.17 -7.59 -14.17
N VAL A 209 -18.22 -8.41 -13.71
CA VAL A 209 -17.48 -9.35 -14.57
C VAL A 209 -18.38 -10.46 -15.12
N GLN A 210 -19.36 -10.92 -14.35
CA GLN A 210 -20.35 -11.91 -14.82
C GLN A 210 -21.16 -11.46 -16.04
N LYS A 211 -21.32 -10.14 -16.25
CA LYS A 211 -21.95 -9.59 -17.47
C LYS A 211 -21.11 -9.81 -18.73
N TRP A 212 -19.81 -10.02 -18.58
CA TRP A 212 -18.87 -10.29 -19.66
C TRP A 212 -18.76 -11.80 -19.96
N GLY A 213 -18.73 -12.63 -18.92
CA GLY A 213 -18.68 -14.10 -19.04
C GLY A 213 -18.32 -14.75 -17.71
N GLU A 214 -18.77 -15.99 -17.52
CA GLU A 214 -18.48 -16.77 -16.31
C GLU A 214 -17.09 -17.42 -16.34
N ASP A 215 -16.44 -17.46 -17.51
CA ASP A 215 -15.14 -18.07 -17.77
C ASP A 215 -13.97 -17.08 -17.59
N LYS A 216 -14.26 -15.86 -17.19
CA LYS A 216 -13.26 -14.81 -17.05
C LYS A 216 -12.53 -14.90 -15.72
N GLN A 217 -11.21 -14.85 -15.77
CA GLN A 217 -10.37 -14.78 -14.58
C GLN A 217 -10.33 -13.36 -14.02
N ILE A 218 -10.46 -13.23 -12.71
CA ILE A 218 -10.30 -11.96 -12.00
C ILE A 218 -9.00 -12.00 -11.23
N CYS A 219 -8.09 -11.07 -11.53
CA CYS A 219 -6.91 -10.81 -10.72
C CYS A 219 -7.19 -9.67 -9.74
N ILE A 220 -6.77 -9.84 -8.49
CA ILE A 220 -6.81 -8.82 -7.43
C ILE A 220 -5.43 -8.67 -6.80
N GLU A 221 -5.12 -7.47 -6.32
CA GLU A 221 -3.81 -7.10 -5.78
C GLU A 221 -3.96 -6.52 -4.35
N PRO A 222 -4.44 -7.30 -3.35
CA PRO A 222 -4.72 -6.81 -2.02
C PRO A 222 -3.42 -6.62 -1.22
N GLY A 223 -2.87 -5.42 -1.22
CA GLY A 223 -1.67 -5.05 -0.46
C GLY A 223 -2.00 -4.81 1.01
N ARG A 224 -2.47 -3.59 1.33
CA ARG A 224 -2.73 -3.10 2.70
C ARG A 224 -3.57 -4.07 3.55
N LYS A 225 -4.62 -4.63 2.98
CA LYS A 225 -5.58 -5.50 3.68
C LYS A 225 -4.94 -6.72 4.35
N ILE A 226 -3.85 -7.23 3.80
CA ILE A 226 -3.21 -8.46 4.29
C ILE A 226 -2.33 -8.18 5.52
N PRO A 227 -1.34 -7.24 5.49
CA PRO A 227 -0.40 -7.09 6.59
C PRO A 227 -0.82 -6.09 7.67
N SER A 228 -1.75 -5.15 7.44
CA SER A 228 -2.00 -4.05 8.38
C SER A 228 -2.22 -4.51 9.81
N SER A 229 -3.22 -5.33 10.06
CA SER A 229 -3.54 -5.82 11.40
C SER A 229 -2.69 -7.02 11.85
N ALA A 230 -1.74 -7.45 11.02
CA ALA A 230 -0.82 -8.54 11.36
C ALA A 230 0.41 -8.06 12.16
N ALA A 231 0.59 -6.76 12.35
CA ALA A 231 1.71 -6.24 13.12
C ALA A 231 1.34 -5.00 13.94
N VAL A 232 2.09 -4.82 15.02
CA VAL A 232 2.09 -3.62 15.85
C VAL A 232 3.50 -3.05 15.88
N MET A 233 3.61 -1.73 16.06
CA MET A 233 4.87 -1.06 16.36
C MET A 233 4.95 -0.86 17.88
N LEU A 234 6.08 -1.21 18.47
CA LEU A 234 6.40 -0.91 19.86
C LEU A 234 7.42 0.23 19.90
N SER A 235 7.20 1.21 20.76
CA SER A 235 8.09 2.34 20.92
C SER A 235 8.19 2.76 22.38
N THR A 236 9.39 3.07 22.84
CA THR A 236 9.63 3.44 24.23
C THR A 236 9.60 4.96 24.41
N ILE A 237 8.96 5.46 25.44
CA ILE A 237 9.00 6.87 25.83
C ILE A 237 10.40 7.20 26.37
N LYS A 238 11.07 8.17 25.78
CA LYS A 238 12.44 8.56 26.15
C LYS A 238 12.54 9.98 26.70
N CYS A 239 11.51 10.78 26.53
CA CYS A 239 11.47 12.13 27.07
C CYS A 239 10.01 12.56 27.30
N GLU A 240 9.79 13.42 28.27
CA GLU A 240 8.51 14.05 28.51
C GLU A 240 8.67 15.52 28.91
N LYS A 241 7.68 16.33 28.61
CA LYS A 241 7.66 17.73 29.05
C LYS A 241 6.25 18.32 28.96
N ILE A 242 5.93 19.20 29.88
CA ILE A 242 4.74 20.03 29.82
C ILE A 242 5.11 21.38 29.21
N LYS A 243 4.39 21.78 28.15
CA LYS A 243 4.54 23.10 27.52
C LYS A 243 3.32 23.94 27.79
N THR A 244 3.54 25.23 28.00
CA THR A 244 2.47 26.22 28.12
C THR A 244 2.31 26.91 26.77
N ASN A 245 1.11 26.89 26.23
CA ASN A 245 0.75 27.63 25.03
C ASN A 245 0.15 28.99 25.47
N TYR A 246 0.55 30.03 24.71
CA TYR A 246 0.11 31.41 24.94
C TYR A 246 -0.61 31.94 23.70
N ASP A 247 -1.57 32.87 23.90
CA ASP A 247 -2.11 33.64 22.79
C ASP A 247 -1.12 34.72 22.33
N LEU A 248 -1.52 35.50 21.33
CA LEU A 248 -0.68 36.60 20.79
C LEU A 248 -0.49 37.76 21.77
N GLU A 249 -1.35 37.86 22.78
CA GLU A 249 -1.31 38.85 23.83
C GLU A 249 -0.49 38.40 25.04
N GLY A 250 -0.04 37.13 25.06
CA GLY A 250 0.79 36.54 26.12
C GLY A 250 0.02 35.91 27.25
N ASN A 251 -1.30 35.70 27.12
CA ASN A 251 -2.10 35.00 28.15
C ASN A 251 -1.96 33.47 27.95
N VAL A 252 -1.95 32.73 29.05
CA VAL A 252 -1.94 31.27 29.02
C VAL A 252 -3.24 30.73 28.44
N GLN A 253 -3.15 29.97 27.37
CA GLN A 253 -4.27 29.28 26.74
C GLN A 253 -4.47 27.88 27.34
N CYS A 254 -3.41 27.07 27.35
CA CYS A 254 -3.45 25.70 27.84
C CYS A 254 -2.06 25.17 28.21
N HIS A 255 -2.05 24.08 28.96
CA HIS A 255 -0.86 23.26 29.16
C HIS A 255 -0.99 21.99 28.33
N VAL A 256 0.08 21.60 27.65
CA VAL A 256 0.14 20.40 26.78
C VAL A 256 1.17 19.46 27.33
N ASP A 257 0.75 18.25 27.66
CA ASP A 257 1.65 17.16 28.06
C ASP A 257 2.20 16.44 26.82
N TRP A 258 3.50 16.54 26.60
CA TRP A 258 4.21 15.91 25.49
C TRP A 258 4.96 14.67 25.95
N LYS A 259 4.74 13.55 25.26
CA LYS A 259 5.50 12.32 25.40
C LYS A 259 6.30 12.09 24.12
N PHE A 260 7.61 11.96 24.25
CA PHE A 260 8.52 11.72 23.12
C PHE A 260 8.98 10.27 23.14
N CYS A 261 8.68 9.54 22.09
CA CYS A 261 9.07 8.16 21.94
C CYS A 261 10.18 7.99 20.89
N ASP A 262 10.77 6.82 20.80
CA ASP A 262 11.86 6.52 19.85
C ASP A 262 11.38 6.17 18.44
N ALA A 263 10.06 6.16 18.18
CA ALA A 263 9.46 6.06 16.85
C ALA A 263 9.04 7.44 16.35
N GLY A 264 9.72 7.94 15.33
CA GLY A 264 9.33 9.13 14.58
C GLY A 264 8.80 8.76 13.19
N TYR A 265 8.51 9.74 12.36
CA TYR A 265 8.04 9.48 10.99
C TYR A 265 9.10 8.77 10.11
N ASN A 266 10.37 8.72 10.52
CA ASN A 266 11.39 7.92 9.86
C ASN A 266 11.09 6.40 9.91
N VAL A 267 10.28 5.95 10.86
CA VAL A 267 9.85 4.55 10.99
C VAL A 267 8.33 4.36 10.82
N MET A 268 7.55 5.43 10.93
CA MET A 268 6.09 5.46 10.74
C MET A 268 5.71 6.55 9.72
N ALA A 269 6.23 6.41 8.48
CA ALA A 269 6.15 7.44 7.45
C ALA A 269 4.71 7.85 7.07
N ASP A 270 3.76 6.95 7.08
CA ASP A 270 2.36 7.21 6.73
C ASP A 270 1.71 8.23 7.69
N ALA A 271 2.13 8.25 8.97
CA ALA A 271 1.63 9.22 9.94
C ALA A 271 1.88 10.67 9.51
N GLN A 272 3.02 10.93 8.86
CA GLN A 272 3.39 12.24 8.34
C GLN A 272 2.88 12.45 6.90
N HIS A 273 3.11 11.46 6.03
CA HIS A 273 2.91 11.60 4.58
C HIS A 273 1.44 11.75 4.20
N TYR A 274 0.57 11.01 4.91
CA TYR A 274 -0.86 10.94 4.62
C TYR A 274 -1.72 11.34 5.81
N ALA A 275 -1.11 11.90 6.89
CA ALA A 275 -1.79 12.13 8.15
C ALA A 275 -2.54 10.87 8.63
N TRP A 276 -1.85 9.72 8.58
CA TRP A 276 -2.47 8.43 8.88
C TRP A 276 -2.77 8.28 10.36
N PHE A 277 -3.96 7.80 10.68
CA PHE A 277 -4.37 7.52 12.05
C PHE A 277 -3.89 6.14 12.50
N PHE A 278 -3.38 6.08 13.74
CA PHE A 278 -3.10 4.85 14.45
C PHE A 278 -3.67 4.94 15.85
N TYR A 279 -4.33 3.88 16.34
CA TYR A 279 -4.56 3.78 17.77
C TYR A 279 -3.22 3.56 18.47
N ILE A 280 -2.94 4.41 19.44
CA ILE A 280 -1.73 4.35 20.26
C ILE A 280 -2.16 4.19 21.70
N TYR A 281 -1.68 3.13 22.36
CA TYR A 281 -1.95 2.86 23.76
C TYR A 281 -0.63 2.73 24.53
N ASN A 282 -0.67 2.95 25.84
CA ASN A 282 0.43 2.61 26.73
C ASN A 282 0.38 1.11 27.07
N ALA A 283 1.21 0.32 26.41
CA ALA A 283 1.27 -1.13 26.60
C ALA A 283 1.77 -1.52 28.00
N SER A 284 2.66 -0.73 28.61
CA SER A 284 3.14 -0.96 29.96
C SER A 284 2.05 -0.82 31.03
N ARG A 285 1.00 -0.04 30.72
CA ARG A 285 -0.11 0.28 31.61
C ARG A 285 -1.46 0.01 30.97
N ILE A 286 -1.55 -0.98 30.11
CA ILE A 286 -2.73 -1.23 29.27
C ILE A 286 -4.02 -1.49 30.07
N ALA A 287 -3.89 -1.96 31.32
CA ALA A 287 -5.03 -2.22 32.21
C ALA A 287 -5.52 -0.98 33.00
N GLU A 288 -4.77 0.12 32.93
CA GLU A 288 -5.14 1.37 33.61
C GLU A 288 -6.10 2.20 32.73
N PRO A 289 -6.96 3.07 33.31
CA PRO A 289 -7.78 3.96 32.53
C PRO A 289 -6.95 4.88 31.62
N HIS A 290 -7.31 4.96 30.34
CA HIS A 290 -6.73 5.87 29.37
C HIS A 290 -7.64 7.10 29.26
N ASP A 291 -7.49 8.05 30.19
CA ASP A 291 -8.36 9.21 30.35
C ASP A 291 -7.62 10.57 30.43
N HIS A 292 -6.27 10.53 30.27
CA HIS A 292 -5.43 11.72 30.26
C HIS A 292 -4.95 12.03 28.85
N TYR A 293 -5.18 13.28 28.39
CA TYR A 293 -4.76 13.72 27.05
C TYR A 293 -3.27 14.06 26.99
N VAL A 294 -2.57 13.49 26.01
CA VAL A 294 -1.16 13.77 25.71
C VAL A 294 -0.96 14.00 24.23
N LYS A 295 0.10 14.73 23.85
CA LYS A 295 0.63 14.73 22.50
C LYS A 295 1.83 13.80 22.39
N ILE A 296 1.93 13.07 21.29
CA ILE A 296 3.01 12.09 21.05
C ILE A 296 3.90 12.60 19.92
N ALA A 297 5.21 12.62 20.16
CA ALA A 297 6.21 13.05 19.20
C ALA A 297 7.35 12.02 19.07
N GLY A 298 8.01 12.02 17.92
CA GLY A 298 9.20 11.23 17.64
C GLY A 298 10.49 11.94 18.03
N PRO A 299 11.65 11.33 17.72
CA PRO A 299 12.97 11.79 18.13
C PRO A 299 13.65 12.71 17.10
N LEU A 300 13.00 13.04 15.99
CA LEU A 300 13.66 13.72 14.87
C LEU A 300 13.76 15.23 15.11
N CYS A 301 14.82 15.84 14.62
CA CYS A 301 15.00 17.29 14.65
C CYS A 301 14.21 17.96 13.50
N ASP A 302 12.89 17.75 13.54
CA ASP A 302 11.92 18.25 12.58
C ASP A 302 10.64 18.66 13.30
N GLY A 303 10.13 19.86 13.00
CA GLY A 303 8.93 20.39 13.65
C GLY A 303 7.65 19.61 13.38
N GLY A 304 7.65 18.78 12.32
CA GLY A 304 6.54 17.91 11.96
C GLY A 304 6.61 16.49 12.55
N ASP A 305 7.67 16.15 13.31
CA ASP A 305 7.83 14.80 13.85
C ASP A 305 6.98 14.57 15.10
N TYR A 306 5.67 14.59 14.91
CA TYR A 306 4.67 14.22 15.90
C TYR A 306 3.45 13.58 15.23
N TYR A 307 2.64 12.87 15.99
CA TYR A 307 1.47 12.19 15.46
C TYR A 307 0.29 13.15 15.41
N HIS A 308 -0.12 13.53 14.18
CA HIS A 308 -1.10 14.59 13.91
C HIS A 308 -2.55 14.14 14.07
N MET A 309 -2.82 12.83 13.95
CA MET A 309 -4.17 12.28 14.00
C MET A 309 -4.35 11.49 15.28
N GLY A 310 -4.82 12.17 16.32
CA GLY A 310 -5.16 11.58 17.61
C GLY A 310 -6.66 11.31 17.74
N VAL A 311 -7.07 10.85 18.90
CA VAL A 311 -8.49 10.61 19.21
C VAL A 311 -9.27 11.90 19.41
N LYS A 312 -8.57 13.02 19.67
CA LYS A 312 -9.15 14.36 19.71
C LYS A 312 -8.17 15.35 19.09
N GLY A 313 -8.32 15.60 17.79
CA GLY A 313 -7.35 16.40 17.05
C GLY A 313 -5.98 15.73 17.05
N GLU A 314 -4.97 16.35 17.65
CA GLU A 314 -3.60 15.84 17.77
C GLU A 314 -3.31 15.16 19.13
N GLU A 315 -4.34 14.91 19.94
CA GLU A 315 -4.19 14.38 21.30
C GLU A 315 -4.63 12.92 21.37
N PHE A 316 -3.91 12.16 22.20
CA PHE A 316 -4.13 10.75 22.49
C PHE A 316 -4.49 10.56 23.95
N LEU A 317 -5.30 9.54 24.25
CA LEU A 317 -5.66 9.18 25.62
C LEU A 317 -4.67 8.16 26.18
N MET A 318 -4.09 8.49 27.33
CA MET A 318 -3.10 7.66 28.04
C MET A 318 -3.47 7.54 29.51
N PRO A 319 -2.96 6.55 30.23
CA PRO A 319 -2.99 6.56 31.69
C PRO A 319 -2.31 7.81 32.26
N LYS A 320 -2.87 8.36 33.34
CA LYS A 320 -2.37 9.59 33.94
C LYS A 320 -0.90 9.54 34.35
N ASP A 321 -0.44 8.36 34.81
CA ASP A 321 0.92 8.17 35.30
C ASP A 321 1.88 7.66 34.21
N THR A 322 1.52 7.84 32.91
CA THR A 322 2.38 7.53 31.76
C THR A 322 3.66 8.35 31.81
N THR A 323 4.82 7.68 31.78
CA THR A 323 6.13 8.30 32.00
C THR A 323 7.24 7.64 31.20
N ILE A 324 8.46 8.13 31.36
CA ILE A 324 9.69 7.62 30.71
C ILE A 324 9.84 6.11 30.97
N ASP A 325 10.29 5.40 29.92
CA ASP A 325 10.47 3.95 29.84
C ASP A 325 9.18 3.12 29.76
N ASP A 326 7.99 3.75 29.84
CA ASP A 326 6.78 3.09 29.39
C ASP A 326 6.83 2.84 27.86
N VAL A 327 6.15 1.80 27.40
CA VAL A 327 6.14 1.38 26.01
C VAL A 327 4.79 1.73 25.38
N PHE A 328 4.81 2.48 24.32
CA PHE A 328 3.67 2.66 23.43
C PHE A 328 3.51 1.49 22.46
N VAL A 329 2.27 1.11 22.16
CA VAL A 329 1.90 0.20 21.08
C VAL A 329 1.04 0.95 20.07
N PHE A 330 1.48 0.91 18.80
CA PHE A 330 0.74 1.42 17.66
C PHE A 330 0.07 0.23 16.98
N LEU A 331 -1.25 0.24 16.89
CA LEU A 331 -2.00 -0.85 16.26
C LEU A 331 -1.98 -0.73 14.74
N ASP A 332 -2.26 -1.83 14.05
CA ASP A 332 -2.42 -1.90 12.60
C ASP A 332 -1.20 -1.38 11.79
N ALA A 333 0.00 -1.52 12.33
CA ALA A 333 1.25 -1.01 11.76
C ALA A 333 1.92 -1.94 10.74
N GLY A 334 1.21 -2.95 10.21
CA GLY A 334 1.83 -3.99 9.36
C GLY A 334 2.00 -3.62 7.88
N ALA A 335 1.28 -2.60 7.39
CA ALA A 335 1.37 -2.18 6.00
C ALA A 335 2.16 -0.87 5.89
N TYR A 336 3.05 -0.80 4.90
CA TYR A 336 3.86 0.37 4.52
C TYR A 336 4.76 0.97 5.61
N SER A 337 4.81 0.39 6.81
CA SER A 337 5.66 0.89 7.89
C SER A 337 7.12 0.43 7.74
N ILE A 338 7.35 -0.86 7.48
CA ILE A 338 8.71 -1.41 7.40
C ILE A 338 9.43 -0.95 6.13
N GLU A 339 8.75 -0.97 5.00
CA GLU A 339 9.32 -0.66 3.68
C GLU A 339 9.59 0.83 3.51
N SER A 340 8.83 1.69 4.20
CA SER A 340 8.96 3.15 4.13
C SER A 340 9.96 3.73 5.13
N GLN A 341 10.61 2.89 5.95
CA GLN A 341 11.58 3.37 6.94
C GLN A 341 12.80 4.01 6.28
N THR A 342 13.22 5.14 6.85
CA THR A 342 14.42 5.88 6.42
C THR A 342 15.42 6.02 7.56
N VAL A 343 16.63 6.45 7.22
CA VAL A 343 17.71 6.76 8.17
C VAL A 343 17.82 8.27 8.44
N TYR A 344 16.71 9.01 8.32
CA TYR A 344 16.72 10.46 8.54
C TYR A 344 17.25 10.82 9.94
N ASN A 345 18.02 11.88 10.04
CA ASN A 345 18.83 12.27 11.21
C ASN A 345 19.80 11.18 11.69
N CYS A 346 20.22 10.28 10.80
CA CYS A 346 21.09 9.13 11.12
C CYS A 346 20.49 8.25 12.24
N ARG A 347 19.16 8.04 12.18
CA ARG A 347 18.44 7.17 13.10
C ARG A 347 18.21 5.80 12.46
N ALA A 348 18.46 4.75 13.23
CA ALA A 348 18.36 3.37 12.77
C ALA A 348 16.92 2.98 12.41
N ARG A 349 16.78 2.17 11.36
CA ARG A 349 15.53 1.45 11.09
C ARG A 349 15.34 0.35 12.13
N THR A 350 14.09 -0.01 12.40
CA THR A 350 13.73 -0.90 13.50
C THR A 350 13.99 -2.38 13.20
N ALA A 351 14.20 -3.18 14.23
CA ALA A 351 14.10 -4.63 14.16
C ALA A 351 12.66 -5.08 13.90
N VAL A 352 12.49 -6.30 13.36
CA VAL A 352 11.19 -6.95 13.21
C VAL A 352 11.25 -8.34 13.84
N VAL A 353 10.28 -8.59 14.72
CA VAL A 353 10.11 -9.88 15.40
C VAL A 353 8.80 -10.49 14.93
N LEU A 354 8.85 -11.74 14.48
CA LEU A 354 7.67 -12.55 14.16
C LEU A 354 7.29 -13.37 15.39
N ILE A 355 6.04 -13.29 15.80
CA ILE A 355 5.46 -14.24 16.74
C ILE A 355 4.77 -15.33 15.93
N ASP A 356 5.19 -16.57 16.08
CA ASP A 356 4.61 -17.69 15.36
C ASP A 356 3.30 -18.20 16.02
N LYS A 357 2.65 -19.16 15.36
CA LYS A 357 1.39 -19.74 15.84
C LYS A 357 1.49 -20.42 17.23
N ASP A 358 2.69 -20.77 17.67
CA ASP A 358 2.96 -21.40 18.96
C ASP A 358 3.35 -20.36 20.03
N GLY A 359 3.30 -19.06 19.67
CA GLY A 359 3.64 -17.92 20.53
C GLY A 359 5.14 -17.68 20.68
N LYS A 360 5.97 -18.33 19.88
CA LYS A 360 7.42 -18.18 19.93
C LYS A 360 7.88 -17.00 19.06
N ASP A 361 8.81 -16.23 19.58
CA ASP A 361 9.42 -15.10 18.90
C ASP A 361 10.56 -15.51 17.98
N HIS A 362 10.65 -14.84 16.83
CA HIS A 362 11.71 -15.02 15.85
C HIS A 362 12.16 -13.66 15.32
N LEU A 363 13.42 -13.31 15.50
CA LEU A 363 13.97 -12.12 14.85
C LEU A 363 14.06 -12.37 13.33
N ILE A 364 13.29 -11.61 12.54
CA ILE A 364 13.23 -11.74 11.08
C ILE A 364 13.88 -10.57 10.34
N ARG A 365 14.21 -9.47 11.05
CA ARG A 365 15.00 -8.33 10.58
C ARG A 365 15.75 -7.72 11.75
N HIS A 366 17.04 -7.50 11.61
CA HIS A 366 17.83 -6.73 12.58
C HIS A 366 17.49 -5.25 12.50
N ALA A 367 17.64 -4.52 13.61
CA ALA A 367 17.74 -3.07 13.55
C ALA A 367 19.05 -2.68 12.85
N ASP A 368 19.09 -1.52 12.19
CA ASP A 368 20.36 -1.02 11.63
C ASP A 368 21.36 -0.74 12.75
N THR A 369 22.61 -1.07 12.49
CA THR A 369 23.76 -0.55 13.23
C THR A 369 24.24 0.77 12.59
N TYR A 370 25.19 1.45 13.25
CA TYR A 370 25.84 2.62 12.64
C TYR A 370 26.53 2.24 11.33
N GLU A 371 27.21 1.11 11.31
CA GLU A 371 27.92 0.58 10.14
C GLU A 371 26.96 0.30 8.98
N ASP A 372 25.76 -0.21 9.24
CA ASP A 372 24.75 -0.43 8.22
C ASP A 372 24.31 0.92 7.60
N MET A 373 24.08 1.93 8.43
CA MET A 373 23.62 3.24 7.98
C MET A 373 24.64 3.99 7.11
N VAL A 374 25.94 3.80 7.35
CA VAL A 374 27.04 4.46 6.63
C VAL A 374 27.73 3.55 5.59
N SER A 375 27.21 2.36 5.36
CA SER A 375 27.83 1.35 4.48
C SER A 375 27.98 1.81 3.03
N TYR A 376 27.23 2.83 2.61
CA TYR A 376 27.30 3.40 1.26
C TYR A 376 28.18 4.64 1.18
N ASP A 377 28.67 5.18 2.30
CA ASP A 377 29.48 6.38 2.33
C ASP A 377 30.93 6.03 1.95
N ILE A 378 31.52 6.89 1.11
CA ILE A 378 32.94 6.79 0.70
C ILE A 378 33.66 7.98 1.29
N TYR A 379 34.67 7.72 2.15
CA TYR A 379 35.49 8.73 2.82
C TYR A 379 36.85 8.90 2.16
#